data_4ec7ee6d628cd87cf84fa2b3dfc916be
#
_entry.id   4ec7ee6d628cd87cf84fa2b3dfc916be
#
_cell.length_a   1.000
_cell.length_b   1.000
_cell.length_c   1.000
_cell.angle_alpha   90.00
_cell.angle_beta   90.00
_cell.angle_gamma   90.00
#
_symmetry.space_group_name_H-M   'P 1'
#
loop_
_entity.id
_entity.type
_entity.pdbx_description
1 polymer ?
#
loop_
_entity_poly.entity_id
_entity_poly.type
_entity_poly.pdbx_seq_one_letter_code
_entity_poly.pdbx_strand_id
1 'polypeptide(L)'
;SLDEKFAYPNTGIIAVKIDARQFSAPPVLSVKIRGKRVQVPTNYDAATRTYTGLWDGTFQMAWTDNPAWIFRDIVLNERFGVKRYVNSIAIDPWYLYTVSQYCDELVPNGSGGTEPRFTCNVFLQNPGSVYQVLNSLASCFRGLIYYSEGELYLTQDREQEVVQQFSEANVIQDVAEDGGVSSPCFSYTGSARAARKTVVLANWDDPTQVYSSVTEYQQDDELLDKF
;
A
#
# COMPACT_ATOMS: atom_id res chain seq x y z
N SER A 1 25.88 -8.81 -39.31
CA SER A 1 24.48 -8.59 -38.91
C SER A 1 23.82 -9.95 -38.79
N LEU A 2 23.26 -10.24 -37.64
CA LEU A 2 22.43 -11.44 -37.46
C LEU A 2 21.09 -11.17 -38.13
N ASP A 3 20.80 -11.92 -39.18
CA ASP A 3 19.52 -11.85 -39.89
C ASP A 3 18.38 -12.60 -39.18
N GLU A 4 18.64 -13.13 -38.00
CA GLU A 4 17.65 -13.85 -37.22
C GLU A 4 16.79 -12.87 -36.43
N LYS A 5 15.47 -12.93 -36.66
CA LYS A 5 14.46 -12.18 -35.93
C LYS A 5 14.12 -12.93 -34.63
N PHE A 6 14.76 -12.55 -33.53
CA PHE A 6 14.40 -13.08 -32.21
C PHE A 6 13.20 -12.34 -31.66
N ALA A 7 12.21 -13.09 -31.17
CA ALA A 7 11.11 -12.56 -30.41
C ALA A 7 11.37 -12.74 -28.90
N TYR A 8 11.33 -11.65 -28.16
CA TYR A 8 11.48 -11.66 -26.70
C TYR A 8 10.14 -11.32 -26.04
N PRO A 9 9.23 -12.28 -25.90
CA PRO A 9 7.92 -12.03 -25.30
C PRO A 9 8.09 -11.58 -23.85
N ASN A 10 7.30 -10.58 -23.45
CA ASN A 10 7.33 -9.98 -22.11
C ASN A 10 8.67 -9.31 -21.72
N THR A 11 9.49 -8.94 -22.68
CA THR A 11 10.77 -8.27 -22.47
C THR A 11 10.77 -6.92 -23.18
N GLY A 12 11.00 -5.84 -22.42
CA GLY A 12 11.27 -4.51 -22.97
C GLY A 12 12.77 -4.36 -23.26
N ILE A 13 13.14 -3.95 -24.46
CA ILE A 13 14.54 -3.73 -24.86
C ILE A 13 14.72 -2.24 -25.17
N ILE A 14 15.71 -1.63 -24.57
CA ILE A 14 16.13 -0.26 -24.87
C ILE A 14 17.51 -0.34 -25.50
N ALA A 15 17.62 0.13 -26.73
CA ALA A 15 18.91 0.26 -27.41
C ALA A 15 19.35 1.74 -27.43
N VAL A 16 20.53 2.02 -26.94
CA VAL A 16 21.11 3.37 -26.91
C VAL A 16 22.37 3.38 -27.76
N LYS A 17 22.45 4.35 -28.70
CA LYS A 17 23.63 4.61 -29.49
C LYS A 17 24.28 5.91 -28.99
N ILE A 18 25.51 5.81 -28.54
CA ILE A 18 26.28 6.92 -27.96
C ILE A 18 27.44 7.26 -28.87
N ASP A 19 27.63 8.55 -29.15
CA ASP A 19 28.87 9.03 -29.85
C ASP A 19 29.95 9.27 -28.81
N ALA A 20 31.00 8.42 -28.85
CA ALA A 20 32.13 8.51 -27.94
C ALA A 20 32.93 9.81 -28.06
N ARG A 21 32.70 10.63 -29.11
CA ARG A 21 33.34 11.94 -29.26
C ARG A 21 32.68 13.00 -28.37
N GLN A 22 31.45 12.80 -27.98
CA GLN A 22 30.65 13.74 -27.17
C GLN A 22 30.69 13.44 -25.66
N PHE A 23 31.06 12.21 -25.28
CA PHE A 23 31.08 11.75 -23.92
C PHE A 23 32.45 11.19 -23.54
N SER A 24 33.00 11.65 -22.45
CA SER A 24 34.26 11.14 -21.88
C SER A 24 34.08 9.80 -21.14
N ALA A 25 32.85 9.46 -20.75
CA ALA A 25 32.48 8.20 -20.11
C ALA A 25 31.08 7.81 -20.54
N PRO A 26 30.67 6.51 -20.43
CA PRO A 26 29.28 6.09 -20.66
C PRO A 26 28.35 6.86 -19.74
N PRO A 27 27.27 7.49 -20.26
CA PRO A 27 26.32 8.21 -19.44
C PRO A 27 25.51 7.23 -18.60
N VAL A 28 25.15 7.65 -17.39
CA VAL A 28 24.15 6.94 -16.57
C VAL A 28 22.77 7.21 -17.13
N LEU A 29 22.05 6.14 -17.45
CA LEU A 29 20.70 6.22 -18.01
C LEU A 29 19.69 5.83 -16.95
N SER A 30 18.70 6.70 -16.72
CA SER A 30 17.52 6.42 -15.94
C SER A 30 16.31 6.39 -16.84
N VAL A 31 15.48 5.38 -16.72
CA VAL A 31 14.29 5.19 -17.56
C VAL A 31 13.07 4.97 -16.68
N LYS A 32 12.04 5.79 -16.90
CA LYS A 32 10.71 5.58 -16.29
C LYS A 32 9.93 4.60 -17.15
N ILE A 33 9.57 3.47 -16.59
CA ILE A 33 8.82 2.42 -17.30
C ILE A 33 7.49 2.15 -16.60
N ARG A 34 6.49 1.77 -17.39
CA ARG A 34 5.31 1.08 -16.86
C ARG A 34 5.66 -0.41 -16.78
N GLY A 35 5.72 -0.92 -15.56
CA GLY A 35 6.15 -2.29 -15.31
C GLY A 35 5.10 -3.33 -15.69
N LYS A 36 4.98 -4.37 -14.87
CA LYS A 36 4.08 -5.50 -15.10
C LYS A 36 2.62 -5.07 -15.12
N ARG A 37 1.82 -5.65 -16.03
CA ARG A 37 0.36 -5.62 -15.94
C ARG A 37 -0.13 -6.66 -14.95
N VAL A 38 -1.11 -6.31 -14.14
CA VAL A 38 -1.72 -7.15 -13.12
C VAL A 38 -3.21 -7.32 -13.37
N GLN A 39 -3.83 -8.28 -12.69
CA GLN A 39 -5.27 -8.46 -12.73
C GLN A 39 -5.96 -7.35 -11.94
N VAL A 40 -6.82 -6.60 -12.61
CA VAL A 40 -7.68 -5.57 -12.03
C VAL A 40 -9.15 -5.89 -12.37
N PRO A 41 -10.14 -5.38 -11.64
CA PRO A 41 -11.55 -5.57 -11.96
C PRO A 41 -11.89 -5.13 -13.38
N THR A 42 -12.80 -5.83 -14.03
CA THR A 42 -13.24 -5.47 -15.39
C THR A 42 -13.94 -4.12 -15.48
N ASN A 43 -14.55 -3.67 -14.39
CA ASN A 43 -15.19 -2.36 -14.28
C ASN A 43 -14.24 -1.23 -13.86
N TYR A 44 -12.93 -1.50 -13.75
CA TYR A 44 -11.90 -0.54 -13.35
C TYR A 44 -11.16 0.01 -14.56
N ASP A 45 -11.15 1.33 -14.71
CA ASP A 45 -10.25 2.04 -15.63
C ASP A 45 -8.96 2.41 -14.89
N ALA A 46 -7.89 1.69 -15.22
CA ALA A 46 -6.59 1.88 -14.57
C ALA A 46 -5.90 3.20 -14.99
N ALA A 47 -6.30 3.84 -16.08
CA ALA A 47 -5.73 5.10 -16.52
C ALA A 47 -6.27 6.30 -15.72
N THR A 48 -7.56 6.26 -15.41
CA THR A 48 -8.27 7.29 -14.65
C THR A 48 -8.48 6.93 -13.18
N ARG A 49 -8.19 5.68 -12.81
CA ARG A 49 -8.41 5.09 -11.47
C ARG A 49 -9.88 5.18 -11.03
N THR A 50 -10.79 4.96 -11.97
CA THR A 50 -12.23 5.05 -11.73
C THR A 50 -12.93 3.72 -11.95
N TYR A 51 -14.07 3.55 -11.29
CA TYR A 51 -14.89 2.34 -11.35
C TYR A 51 -16.24 2.66 -11.98
N THR A 52 -16.72 1.81 -12.89
CA THR A 52 -17.99 1.99 -13.60
C THR A 52 -18.95 0.84 -13.31
N GLY A 53 -20.16 1.18 -12.86
CA GLY A 53 -21.18 0.16 -12.55
C GLY A 53 -20.81 -0.78 -11.41
N LEU A 54 -21.52 -1.90 -11.35
CA LEU A 54 -21.24 -2.96 -10.37
C LEU A 54 -20.20 -3.94 -10.94
N TRP A 55 -19.25 -4.32 -10.11
CA TRP A 55 -18.29 -5.35 -10.47
C TRP A 55 -18.94 -6.74 -10.40
N ASP A 56 -18.71 -7.57 -11.38
CA ASP A 56 -19.21 -8.94 -11.49
C ASP A 56 -18.25 -10.02 -10.96
N GLY A 57 -17.13 -9.63 -10.36
CA GLY A 57 -16.09 -10.53 -9.86
C GLY A 57 -15.06 -10.94 -10.92
N THR A 58 -15.18 -10.49 -12.16
CA THR A 58 -14.23 -10.82 -13.24
C THR A 58 -13.06 -9.83 -13.31
N PHE A 59 -11.94 -10.28 -13.90
CA PHE A 59 -10.69 -9.53 -13.97
C PHE A 59 -10.22 -9.34 -15.39
N GLN A 60 -9.53 -8.22 -15.62
CA GLN A 60 -8.80 -7.90 -16.85
C GLN A 60 -7.32 -7.59 -16.53
N MET A 61 -6.46 -7.64 -17.53
CA MET A 61 -5.04 -7.32 -17.39
C MET A 61 -4.78 -5.86 -17.72
N ALA A 62 -4.38 -5.06 -16.72
CA ALA A 62 -4.01 -3.66 -16.90
C ALA A 62 -2.75 -3.32 -16.10
N TRP A 63 -2.09 -2.24 -16.48
CA TRP A 63 -1.09 -1.61 -15.64
C TRP A 63 -1.80 -0.71 -14.63
N THR A 64 -1.44 -0.79 -13.38
CA THR A 64 -1.94 0.08 -12.32
C THR A 64 -0.88 0.30 -11.27
N ASP A 65 -0.93 1.43 -10.60
CA ASP A 65 -0.17 1.76 -9.39
C ASP A 65 -1.03 1.67 -8.11
N ASN A 66 -2.24 1.11 -8.23
CA ASN A 66 -3.07 0.82 -7.06
C ASN A 66 -2.47 -0.32 -6.24
N PRO A 67 -2.09 -0.07 -4.96
CA PRO A 67 -1.35 -1.04 -4.15
C PRO A 67 -2.13 -2.31 -3.83
N ALA A 68 -3.46 -2.27 -3.76
CA ALA A 68 -4.28 -3.45 -3.47
C ALA A 68 -4.16 -4.52 -4.58
N TRP A 69 -4.18 -4.11 -5.85
CA TRP A 69 -4.06 -5.04 -6.97
C TRP A 69 -2.63 -5.54 -7.17
N ILE A 70 -1.63 -4.70 -6.87
CA ILE A 70 -0.22 -5.11 -6.85
C ILE A 70 0.00 -6.15 -5.76
N PHE A 71 -0.52 -5.91 -4.57
CA PHE A 71 -0.47 -6.86 -3.46
C PHE A 71 -1.11 -8.21 -3.84
N ARG A 72 -2.31 -8.19 -4.41
CA ARG A 72 -2.99 -9.40 -4.89
C ARG A 72 -2.16 -10.17 -5.91
N ASP A 73 -1.53 -9.47 -6.88
CA ASP A 73 -0.68 -10.13 -7.88
C ASP A 73 0.49 -10.87 -7.24
N ILE A 74 1.15 -10.27 -6.26
CA ILE A 74 2.26 -10.91 -5.56
C ILE A 74 1.80 -12.10 -4.74
N VAL A 75 0.68 -12.00 -4.04
CA VAL A 75 0.15 -13.13 -3.27
C VAL A 75 -0.22 -14.31 -4.18
N LEU A 76 -0.87 -14.04 -5.31
CA LEU A 76 -1.38 -15.08 -6.22
C LEU A 76 -0.35 -15.56 -7.24
N ASN A 77 0.84 -14.98 -7.30
CA ASN A 77 1.84 -15.35 -8.30
C ASN A 77 2.54 -16.67 -7.93
N GLU A 78 2.60 -17.60 -8.88
CA GLU A 78 3.23 -18.91 -8.68
C GLU A 78 4.76 -18.88 -8.80
N ARG A 79 5.29 -17.90 -9.55
CA ARG A 79 6.72 -17.85 -9.87
C ARG A 79 7.52 -17.10 -8.80
N PHE A 80 7.08 -15.91 -8.42
CA PHE A 80 7.78 -15.04 -7.48
C PHE A 80 6.95 -14.65 -6.27
N GLY A 81 5.71 -15.13 -6.18
CA GLY A 81 4.80 -14.87 -5.07
C GLY A 81 4.67 -16.05 -4.12
N VAL A 82 3.64 -16.00 -3.30
CA VAL A 82 3.42 -16.95 -2.21
C VAL A 82 2.37 -18.02 -2.50
N LYS A 83 1.74 -18.03 -3.67
CA LYS A 83 0.64 -18.94 -4.00
C LYS A 83 0.96 -20.43 -3.73
N ARG A 84 2.22 -20.83 -3.87
CA ARG A 84 2.64 -22.21 -3.59
C ARG A 84 2.67 -22.58 -2.11
N TYR A 85 2.68 -21.58 -1.23
CA TYR A 85 2.88 -21.74 0.22
C TYR A 85 1.64 -21.36 1.03
N VAL A 86 0.70 -20.66 0.41
CA VAL A 86 -0.51 -20.15 1.06
C VAL A 86 -1.72 -20.52 0.22
N ASN A 87 -2.75 -21.06 0.85
CA ASN A 87 -4.04 -21.20 0.21
C ASN A 87 -4.56 -19.79 -0.14
N SER A 88 -4.67 -19.50 -1.44
CA SER A 88 -5.03 -18.18 -1.96
C SER A 88 -6.48 -17.76 -1.67
N ILE A 89 -7.25 -18.63 -1.05
CA ILE A 89 -8.70 -18.47 -0.84
C ILE A 89 -9.01 -17.43 0.25
N ALA A 90 -8.07 -17.14 1.15
CA ALA A 90 -8.29 -16.25 2.29
C ALA A 90 -8.31 -14.75 1.96
N ILE A 91 -7.77 -14.34 0.80
CA ILE A 91 -7.86 -12.94 0.40
C ILE A 91 -9.11 -12.75 -0.44
N ASP A 92 -10.19 -12.35 0.22
CA ASP A 92 -11.45 -12.04 -0.43
C ASP A 92 -11.28 -10.94 -1.49
N PRO A 93 -11.54 -11.22 -2.78
CA PRO A 93 -11.42 -10.24 -3.84
C PRO A 93 -12.41 -9.07 -3.68
N TRP A 94 -13.57 -9.28 -3.06
CA TRP A 94 -14.54 -8.22 -2.78
C TRP A 94 -14.03 -7.26 -1.71
N TYR A 95 -13.39 -7.79 -0.66
CA TYR A 95 -12.74 -6.96 0.34
C TYR A 95 -11.60 -6.14 -0.29
N LEU A 96 -10.75 -6.77 -1.12
CA LEU A 96 -9.70 -6.04 -1.85
C LEU A 96 -10.27 -4.99 -2.80
N TYR A 97 -11.45 -5.22 -3.38
CA TYR A 97 -12.13 -4.23 -4.20
C TYR A 97 -12.49 -2.98 -3.38
N THR A 98 -13.02 -3.14 -2.17
CA THR A 98 -13.28 -2.00 -1.28
C THR A 98 -12.00 -1.28 -0.84
N VAL A 99 -10.94 -2.04 -0.56
CA VAL A 99 -9.61 -1.48 -0.26
C VAL A 99 -9.06 -0.71 -1.45
N SER A 100 -9.21 -1.24 -2.66
CA SER A 100 -8.72 -0.58 -3.88
C SER A 100 -9.46 0.73 -4.16
N GLN A 101 -10.78 0.78 -3.94
CA GLN A 101 -11.56 2.02 -4.06
C GLN A 101 -11.08 3.06 -3.06
N TYR A 102 -10.81 2.68 -1.81
CA TYR A 102 -10.26 3.57 -0.80
C TYR A 102 -8.86 4.09 -1.18
N CYS A 103 -8.03 3.28 -1.83
CA CYS A 103 -6.73 3.72 -2.35
C CYS A 103 -6.86 4.74 -3.49
N ASP A 104 -7.91 4.63 -4.31
CA ASP A 104 -8.16 5.50 -5.46
C ASP A 104 -8.94 6.78 -5.10
N GLU A 105 -9.43 6.86 -3.87
CA GLU A 105 -10.12 8.05 -3.38
C GLU A 105 -9.22 9.28 -3.46
N LEU A 106 -9.74 10.36 -4.04
CA LEU A 106 -8.97 11.59 -4.21
C LEU A 106 -8.89 12.35 -2.89
N VAL A 107 -7.68 12.66 -2.48
CA VAL A 107 -7.37 13.47 -1.28
C VAL A 107 -6.62 14.75 -1.67
N PRO A 108 -6.68 15.81 -0.88
CA PRO A 108 -5.88 17.02 -1.11
C PRO A 108 -4.38 16.69 -1.11
N ASN A 109 -3.65 17.23 -2.09
CA ASN A 109 -2.19 17.03 -2.23
C ASN A 109 -1.33 18.10 -1.52
N GLY A 110 -1.94 18.96 -0.69
CA GLY A 110 -1.25 20.07 -0.03
C GLY A 110 -0.90 21.26 -0.91
N SER A 111 -0.95 21.12 -2.24
CA SER A 111 -0.63 22.19 -3.21
C SER A 111 -1.85 22.75 -3.94
N GLY A 112 -3.05 22.54 -3.40
CA GLY A 112 -4.31 23.01 -3.96
C GLY A 112 -4.93 22.11 -5.04
N GLY A 113 -4.33 20.95 -5.32
CA GLY A 113 -4.85 19.89 -6.18
C GLY A 113 -5.33 18.68 -5.39
N THR A 114 -5.62 17.61 -6.12
CA THR A 114 -5.96 16.30 -5.54
C THR A 114 -5.10 15.21 -6.13
N GLU A 115 -4.88 14.17 -5.35
CA GLU A 115 -4.15 12.97 -5.75
C GLU A 115 -4.82 11.72 -5.19
N PRO A 116 -4.56 10.52 -5.75
CA PRO A 116 -5.04 9.28 -5.14
C PRO A 116 -4.46 9.10 -3.74
N ARG A 117 -5.29 8.64 -2.81
CA ARG A 117 -4.91 8.45 -1.41
C ARG A 117 -3.65 7.61 -1.25
N PHE A 118 -3.55 6.50 -2.00
CA PHE A 118 -2.39 5.62 -1.97
C PHE A 118 -1.98 5.17 -3.36
N THR A 119 -0.69 5.22 -3.63
CA THR A 119 -0.06 4.69 -4.85
C THR A 119 1.12 3.81 -4.47
N CYS A 120 1.45 2.85 -5.32
CA CYS A 120 2.60 1.97 -5.13
C CYS A 120 3.37 1.83 -6.45
N ASN A 121 4.62 2.29 -6.43
CA ASN A 121 5.57 2.10 -7.51
C ASN A 121 6.81 1.46 -6.92
N VAL A 122 6.98 0.16 -7.11
CA VAL A 122 8.05 -0.62 -6.47
C VAL A 122 8.84 -1.40 -7.51
N PHE A 123 10.15 -1.48 -7.30
CA PHE A 123 11.05 -2.36 -8.02
C PHE A 123 11.76 -3.29 -7.02
N LEU A 124 11.35 -4.53 -7.00
CA LEU A 124 11.89 -5.54 -6.08
C LEU A 124 13.14 -6.17 -6.68
N GLN A 125 14.31 -5.76 -6.23
CA GLN A 125 15.60 -6.25 -6.71
C GLN A 125 16.17 -7.40 -5.87
N ASN A 126 16.00 -7.32 -4.56
CA ASN A 126 16.58 -8.27 -3.63
C ASN A 126 15.53 -9.24 -3.10
N PRO A 127 15.81 -10.55 -3.09
CA PRO A 127 14.95 -11.53 -2.44
C PRO A 127 15.06 -11.34 -0.92
N GLY A 128 14.23 -10.51 -0.35
CA GLY A 128 14.01 -10.46 1.09
C GLY A 128 13.09 -11.60 1.55
N SER A 129 12.84 -11.68 2.84
CA SER A 129 11.77 -12.54 3.35
C SER A 129 10.45 -12.13 2.68
N VAL A 130 9.72 -13.11 2.17
CA VAL A 130 8.41 -12.89 1.52
C VAL A 130 7.47 -12.13 2.45
N TYR A 131 7.48 -12.47 3.73
CA TYR A 131 6.68 -11.78 4.75
C TYR A 131 7.03 -10.29 4.86
N GLN A 132 8.32 -9.93 4.81
CA GLN A 132 8.74 -8.53 4.81
C GLN A 132 8.26 -7.78 3.56
N VAL A 133 8.36 -8.40 2.39
CA VAL A 133 7.86 -7.80 1.14
C VAL A 133 6.36 -7.57 1.20
N LEU A 134 5.60 -8.56 1.65
CA LEU A 134 4.15 -8.44 1.79
C LEU A 134 3.75 -7.36 2.81
N ASN A 135 4.42 -7.31 3.96
CA ASN A 135 4.17 -6.26 4.96
C ASN A 135 4.52 -4.87 4.42
N SER A 136 5.64 -4.73 3.71
CA SER A 136 6.02 -3.45 3.09
C SER A 136 4.99 -2.99 2.05
N LEU A 137 4.45 -3.91 1.26
CA LEU A 137 3.39 -3.60 0.31
C LEU A 137 2.06 -3.27 0.99
N ALA A 138 1.69 -4.03 2.02
CA ALA A 138 0.48 -3.76 2.78
C ALA A 138 0.56 -2.40 3.48
N SER A 139 1.72 -2.02 4.00
CA SER A 139 1.94 -0.72 4.64
C SER A 139 1.69 0.46 3.69
N CYS A 140 1.86 0.29 2.36
CA CYS A 140 1.57 1.34 1.38
C CYS A 140 0.10 1.81 1.41
N PHE A 141 -0.82 0.97 1.89
CA PHE A 141 -2.25 1.30 1.99
C PHE A 141 -2.80 1.07 3.40
N ARG A 142 -1.93 1.13 4.43
CA ARG A 142 -2.28 0.89 5.84
C ARG A 142 -2.86 -0.50 6.08
N GLY A 143 -2.46 -1.48 5.26
CA GLY A 143 -2.86 -2.87 5.41
C GLY A 143 -2.06 -3.57 6.51
N LEU A 144 -2.74 -4.44 7.25
CA LEU A 144 -2.18 -5.33 8.25
C LEU A 144 -2.38 -6.77 7.80
N ILE A 145 -1.30 -7.53 7.77
CA ILE A 145 -1.32 -8.92 7.34
C ILE A 145 -1.10 -9.81 8.54
N TYR A 146 -1.92 -10.84 8.65
CA TYR A 146 -1.70 -11.89 9.64
C TYR A 146 -1.97 -13.27 9.03
N TYR A 147 -1.31 -14.28 9.58
CA TYR A 147 -1.44 -15.66 9.16
C TYR A 147 -2.16 -16.44 10.23
N SER A 148 -3.24 -17.11 9.87
CA SER A 148 -4.05 -17.94 10.76
C SER A 148 -4.61 -19.14 10.01
N GLU A 149 -4.62 -20.30 10.65
CA GLU A 149 -5.24 -21.55 10.13
C GLU A 149 -4.77 -21.98 8.73
N GLY A 150 -3.53 -21.65 8.36
CA GLY A 150 -3.01 -21.97 7.02
C GLY A 150 -3.31 -20.94 5.94
N GLU A 151 -3.95 -19.85 6.31
CA GLU A 151 -4.40 -18.81 5.38
C GLU A 151 -3.82 -17.43 5.73
N LEU A 152 -3.66 -16.61 4.70
CA LEU A 152 -3.20 -15.23 4.82
C LEU A 152 -4.40 -14.29 4.82
N TYR A 153 -4.55 -13.53 5.89
CA TYR A 153 -5.58 -12.53 6.05
C TYR A 153 -5.01 -11.13 5.87
N LEU A 154 -5.84 -10.25 5.34
CA LEU A 154 -5.55 -8.84 5.19
C LEU A 154 -6.66 -8.04 5.85
N THR A 155 -6.31 -7.06 6.64
CA THR A 155 -7.21 -6.01 7.12
C THR A 155 -6.59 -4.64 6.86
N GLN A 156 -7.40 -3.58 6.88
CA GLN A 156 -6.93 -2.22 6.63
C GLN A 156 -7.24 -1.33 7.85
N ASP A 157 -6.22 -0.64 8.33
CA ASP A 157 -6.37 0.37 9.38
C ASP A 157 -6.94 1.66 8.76
N ARG A 158 -8.24 1.83 8.88
CA ARG A 158 -8.99 2.99 8.43
C ARG A 158 -10.14 3.29 9.39
N GLU A 159 -10.67 4.48 9.32
CA GLU A 159 -11.89 4.83 10.03
C GLU A 159 -13.02 3.88 9.63
N GLN A 160 -13.70 3.32 10.61
CA GLN A 160 -14.80 2.39 10.47
C GLN A 160 -15.95 2.87 11.35
N GLU A 161 -17.16 2.47 11.00
CA GLU A 161 -18.31 2.68 11.89
C GLU A 161 -18.13 1.93 13.21
N VAL A 162 -18.66 2.51 14.29
CA VAL A 162 -18.61 1.89 15.61
C VAL A 162 -19.41 0.59 15.59
N VAL A 163 -18.73 -0.53 15.73
CA VAL A 163 -19.35 -1.86 15.73
C VAL A 163 -19.90 -2.19 17.11
N GLN A 164 -19.21 -1.79 18.17
CA GLN A 164 -19.60 -2.07 19.54
C GLN A 164 -19.04 -1.00 20.48
N GLN A 165 -19.87 -0.58 21.44
CA GLN A 165 -19.47 0.29 22.54
C GLN A 165 -19.33 -0.53 23.82
N PHE A 166 -18.18 -0.42 24.47
CA PHE A 166 -17.95 -1.03 25.78
C PHE A 166 -18.21 0.02 26.88
N SER A 167 -18.94 -0.39 27.88
CA SER A 167 -19.25 0.39 29.07
C SER A 167 -19.15 -0.50 30.31
N GLU A 168 -19.15 0.07 31.50
CA GLU A 168 -19.13 -0.70 32.75
C GLU A 168 -20.32 -1.67 32.88
N ALA A 169 -21.41 -1.41 32.15
CA ALA A 169 -22.61 -2.26 32.19
C ALA A 169 -22.48 -3.56 31.36
N ASN A 170 -21.58 -3.58 30.37
CA ASN A 170 -21.41 -4.72 29.46
C ASN A 170 -20.03 -5.38 29.50
N VAL A 171 -19.22 -5.01 30.50
CA VAL A 171 -17.90 -5.59 30.75
C VAL A 171 -17.93 -6.34 32.08
N ILE A 172 -17.27 -7.50 32.12
CA ILE A 172 -17.16 -8.26 33.37
C ILE A 172 -16.26 -7.49 34.34
N GLN A 173 -16.79 -7.26 35.53
CA GLN A 173 -16.04 -6.63 36.61
C GLN A 173 -15.49 -7.70 37.56
N ASP A 174 -14.23 -7.59 37.92
CA ASP A 174 -13.66 -8.42 38.98
C ASP A 174 -14.21 -7.92 40.34
N VAL A 175 -14.96 -8.77 41.01
CA VAL A 175 -15.54 -8.51 42.30
C VAL A 175 -14.63 -9.09 43.38
N ALA A 176 -14.25 -8.27 44.33
CA ALA A 176 -13.51 -8.71 45.51
C ALA A 176 -14.37 -9.62 46.41
N GLU A 177 -13.75 -10.39 47.29
CA GLU A 177 -14.44 -11.29 48.24
C GLU A 177 -15.45 -10.59 49.17
N ASP A 178 -15.27 -9.30 49.39
CA ASP A 178 -16.18 -8.43 50.17
C ASP A 178 -17.36 -7.88 49.35
N GLY A 179 -17.47 -8.23 48.06
CA GLY A 179 -18.49 -7.75 47.15
C GLY A 179 -18.22 -6.39 46.53
N GLY A 180 -17.07 -5.78 46.82
CA GLY A 180 -16.62 -4.55 46.17
C GLY A 180 -15.95 -4.77 44.82
N VAL A 181 -15.80 -3.71 44.00
CA VAL A 181 -15.06 -3.77 42.74
C VAL A 181 -13.55 -3.77 43.07
N SER A 182 -12.86 -4.87 42.69
CA SER A 182 -11.44 -5.03 43.03
C SER A 182 -10.51 -4.14 42.16
N SER A 183 -10.91 -3.83 40.96
CA SER A 183 -10.18 -2.94 40.05
C SER A 183 -11.12 -2.33 39.00
N PRO A 184 -10.83 -1.10 38.53
CA PRO A 184 -11.65 -0.51 37.48
C PRO A 184 -11.53 -1.29 36.18
N CYS A 185 -12.65 -1.52 35.48
CA CYS A 185 -12.73 -2.24 34.21
C CYS A 185 -11.94 -1.56 33.09
N PHE A 186 -11.78 -0.24 33.19
CA PHE A 186 -11.06 0.57 32.21
C PHE A 186 -9.94 1.36 32.90
N SER A 187 -8.75 1.30 32.32
CA SER A 187 -7.65 2.18 32.69
C SER A 187 -7.39 3.20 31.58
N TYR A 188 -7.22 4.45 31.95
CA TYR A 188 -6.96 5.54 31.00
C TYR A 188 -5.55 6.07 31.21
N THR A 189 -4.74 5.97 30.17
CA THR A 189 -3.37 6.51 30.19
C THR A 189 -3.24 7.59 29.13
N GLY A 190 -2.98 8.80 29.56
CA GLY A 190 -2.72 9.93 28.66
C GLY A 190 -1.24 10.01 28.26
N SER A 191 -0.97 10.44 27.04
CA SER A 191 0.39 10.74 26.63
C SER A 191 0.93 11.99 27.33
N ALA A 192 2.19 11.94 27.78
CA ALA A 192 2.85 13.11 28.34
C ALA A 192 2.94 14.23 27.26
N ARG A 193 2.86 15.49 27.73
CA ARG A 193 2.92 16.66 26.83
C ARG A 193 4.19 16.65 25.96
N ALA A 194 5.33 16.28 26.52
CA ALA A 194 6.61 16.17 25.83
C ALA A 194 6.67 15.04 24.76
N ALA A 195 5.75 14.09 24.82
CA ALA A 195 5.66 13.01 23.82
C ALA A 195 4.85 13.39 22.58
N ARG A 196 4.09 14.49 22.62
CA ARG A 196 3.30 14.96 21.50
C ARG A 196 4.20 15.64 20.47
N LYS A 197 3.98 15.32 19.21
CA LYS A 197 4.70 15.90 18.08
C LYS A 197 3.79 16.87 17.33
N THR A 198 4.27 18.08 17.15
CA THR A 198 3.57 19.15 16.42
C THR A 198 4.00 19.26 14.97
N VAL A 199 5.16 18.71 14.64
CA VAL A 199 5.72 18.68 13.28
C VAL A 199 6.18 17.27 12.97
N VAL A 200 5.83 16.78 11.79
CA VAL A 200 6.27 15.50 11.23
C VAL A 200 7.00 15.76 9.92
N LEU A 201 8.17 15.16 9.77
CA LEU A 201 8.93 15.15 8.52
C LEU A 201 8.69 13.82 7.81
N ALA A 202 8.33 13.88 6.53
CA ALA A 202 8.16 12.71 5.68
C ALA A 202 9.15 12.76 4.52
N ASN A 203 9.91 11.67 4.33
CA ASN A 203 10.74 11.47 3.15
C ASN A 203 9.99 10.57 2.18
N TRP A 204 9.91 10.98 0.93
CA TRP A 204 9.26 10.22 -0.13
C TRP A 204 9.97 10.40 -1.47
N ASP A 205 9.73 9.49 -2.41
CA ASP A 205 10.33 9.54 -3.74
C ASP A 205 9.32 10.15 -4.71
N ASP A 206 9.62 11.37 -5.18
CA ASP A 206 8.74 12.15 -6.04
C ASP A 206 8.74 11.59 -7.48
N PRO A 207 7.62 11.04 -7.97
CA PRO A 207 7.52 10.51 -9.32
C PRO A 207 7.62 11.58 -10.41
N THR A 208 7.42 12.86 -10.07
CA THR A 208 7.57 13.99 -11.01
C THR A 208 9.04 14.36 -11.22
N GLN A 209 9.88 14.11 -10.22
CA GLN A 209 11.31 14.35 -10.25
C GLN A 209 12.15 13.09 -10.47
N VAL A 210 11.64 12.16 -11.30
CA VAL A 210 12.32 10.90 -11.64
C VAL A 210 12.61 10.03 -10.39
N TYR A 211 11.68 10.04 -9.43
CA TYR A 211 11.83 9.33 -8.14
C TYR A 211 13.04 9.77 -7.32
N SER A 212 13.35 11.08 -7.34
CA SER A 212 14.31 11.65 -6.39
C SER A 212 13.66 11.76 -5.00
N SER A 213 14.46 11.50 -3.96
CA SER A 213 13.98 11.60 -2.59
C SER A 213 13.79 13.07 -2.19
N VAL A 214 12.61 13.40 -1.72
CA VAL A 214 12.20 14.73 -1.25
C VAL A 214 11.75 14.63 0.20
N THR A 215 12.05 15.65 0.98
CA THR A 215 11.57 15.76 2.37
C THR A 215 10.52 16.84 2.44
N GLU A 216 9.34 16.47 2.92
CA GLU A 216 8.27 17.41 3.23
C GLU A 216 7.97 17.41 4.72
N TYR A 217 7.39 18.50 5.21
CA TYR A 217 6.95 18.60 6.59
C TYR A 217 5.46 18.94 6.65
N GLN A 218 4.81 18.36 7.63
CA GLN A 218 3.44 18.71 8.00
C GLN A 218 3.43 19.18 9.45
N GLN A 219 2.82 20.32 9.69
CA GLN A 219 2.64 20.87 11.05
C GLN A 219 1.16 20.91 11.41
N ASP A 220 0.90 20.80 12.70
CA ASP A 220 -0.41 21.00 13.30
C ASP A 220 -0.43 22.38 13.96
N ASP A 221 -1.03 23.35 13.28
CA ASP A 221 -1.05 24.76 13.72
C ASP A 221 -1.85 24.93 15.03
N GLU A 222 -2.90 24.12 15.25
CA GLU A 222 -3.67 24.17 16.49
C GLU A 222 -2.85 23.70 17.70
N LEU A 223 -1.99 22.70 17.50
CA LEU A 223 -1.11 22.22 18.56
C LEU A 223 0.07 23.17 18.77
N LEU A 224 0.56 23.85 17.72
CA LEU A 224 1.62 24.85 17.87
C LEU A 224 1.17 26.05 18.69
N ASP A 225 -0.08 26.49 18.52
CA ASP A 225 -0.64 27.61 19.30
C ASP A 225 -0.93 27.24 20.76
N LYS A 226 -1.08 25.94 21.07
CA LYS A 226 -1.37 25.45 22.43
C LYS A 226 -0.11 25.12 23.24
N PHE A 227 1.04 25.01 22.62
CA PHE A 227 2.27 24.50 23.23
C PHE A 227 3.52 25.30 22.87
#